data_4fc6a4ee9940ede867729f8990e1c98f
#
_entry.id   4fc6a4ee9940ede867729f8990e1c98f
#
_cell.length_a   1.000
_cell.length_b   1.000
_cell.length_c   1.000
_cell.angle_alpha   90.00
_cell.angle_beta   90.00
_cell.angle_gamma   90.00
#
_symmetry.space_group_name_H-M   'P 1'
#
loop_
_entity.id
_entity.type
_entity.pdbx_description
1 polymer ?
#
loop_
_entity_poly.entity_id
_entity_poly.type
_entity_poly.pdbx_seq_one_letter_code
_entity_poly.pdbx_strand_id
1 'polypeptide(L)'
;PVVNPDGYLYNEKTNPNGGGFWRKNRRNNGNGTFGVDNNRNYEFFIDGNPNNGMWGGEGSSGNPESQVYRGSSPFSEVENQAMKWFVEQHNFTMAFNNHSYGELLLRPYGYAENTPSVDEELLDNLGAELVSQNGYNNILSAELYAAAGDSDDFMYGTVGTHDKILAYTPEIGTEFWPPSNQIEAISKSMMYHNLTAAKMTNNFASLKDTAPLYTGTSPVIDAPFDIKRFGLSGNGNFTVSLNPVSNNIDAAGNPVNFNGLELLETQIGNIQYSLSGTVNSGDLIVYELVVNNGSFDTTLLVTKTFGSLSPLFEDDASSTSNYSNNGWATTTQSFVSAPSSITESPNADYNDNANKSIELNNTIDLTDVIGANVTFWTKFDIENNYDYAQFQISTNGGNSWISQCGLYTNAGSEDQPQGQPL
;
A
#
# COMPACT_ATOMS: atom_id res chain seq x y z
N PRO A 1 7.60 18.51 12.40
CA PRO A 1 8.91 18.99 12.85
C PRO A 1 10.02 18.02 12.46
N VAL A 2 11.26 18.51 12.36
CA VAL A 2 12.44 17.67 12.20
C VAL A 2 12.90 17.25 13.59
N VAL A 3 12.87 15.95 13.89
CA VAL A 3 13.21 15.43 15.23
C VAL A 3 14.72 15.41 15.46
N ASN A 4 15.53 15.24 14.39
CA ASN A 4 16.99 15.25 14.46
C ASN A 4 17.59 16.40 13.63
N PRO A 5 17.42 17.68 14.02
CA PRO A 5 17.95 18.81 13.27
C PRO A 5 19.48 18.83 13.23
N ASP A 6 20.11 18.38 14.30
CA ASP A 6 21.58 18.36 14.42
C ASP A 6 22.23 17.38 13.45
N GLY A 7 21.64 16.20 13.30
CA GLY A 7 22.12 15.20 12.33
C GLY A 7 21.94 15.68 10.89
N TYR A 8 20.80 16.31 10.60
CA TYR A 8 20.54 16.91 9.30
C TYR A 8 21.56 17.99 8.95
N LEU A 9 21.75 18.98 9.82
CA LEU A 9 22.69 20.08 9.63
C LEU A 9 24.14 19.60 9.55
N TYR A 10 24.48 18.53 10.26
CA TYR A 10 25.81 17.93 10.18
C TYR A 10 26.06 17.29 8.80
N ASN A 11 25.08 16.55 8.27
CA ASN A 11 25.16 16.00 6.92
C ASN A 11 25.28 17.11 5.87
N GLU A 12 24.44 18.15 5.95
CA GLU A 12 24.51 19.29 5.03
C GLU A 12 25.87 19.98 5.04
N LYS A 13 26.45 20.16 6.23
CA LYS A 13 27.76 20.80 6.40
C LYS A 13 28.93 19.95 5.90
N THR A 14 28.89 18.63 6.10
CA THR A 14 29.99 17.70 5.74
C THR A 14 29.85 17.16 4.34
N ASN A 15 28.65 17.13 3.80
CA ASN A 15 28.31 16.63 2.47
C ASN A 15 27.35 17.62 1.75
N PRO A 16 27.83 18.84 1.42
CA PRO A 16 26.95 19.91 0.91
C PRO A 16 26.31 19.61 -0.45
N ASN A 17 26.78 18.59 -1.14
CA ASN A 17 26.23 18.11 -2.41
C ASN A 17 25.30 16.89 -2.24
N GLY A 18 24.90 16.57 -1.01
CA GLY A 18 24.13 15.38 -0.65
C GLY A 18 24.99 14.15 -0.31
N GLY A 19 24.34 13.07 0.14
CA GLY A 19 25.00 11.78 0.40
C GLY A 19 25.59 11.60 1.80
N GLY A 20 25.28 12.44 2.76
CA GLY A 20 25.68 12.24 4.16
C GLY A 20 24.84 11.15 4.83
N PHE A 21 25.51 10.25 5.61
CA PHE A 21 24.85 9.13 6.29
C PHE A 21 24.89 9.23 7.82
N TRP A 22 25.05 10.42 8.37
CA TRP A 22 25.01 10.61 9.81
C TRP A 22 23.57 10.59 10.30
N ARG A 23 23.17 9.52 11.02
CA ARG A 23 21.80 9.31 11.50
C ARG A 23 21.57 9.76 12.95
N LYS A 24 22.63 9.83 13.77
CA LYS A 24 22.55 10.22 15.20
C LYS A 24 22.39 11.73 15.36
N ASN A 25 21.98 12.21 16.53
CA ASN A 25 22.13 13.62 16.87
C ASN A 25 23.62 14.01 17.04
N ARG A 26 23.92 15.18 17.59
CA ARG A 26 25.33 15.63 17.73
C ARG A 26 25.77 15.81 19.19
N ARG A 27 25.11 15.14 20.13
CA ARG A 27 25.53 15.11 21.53
C ARG A 27 26.99 14.68 21.66
N ASN A 28 27.76 15.39 22.48
CA ASN A 28 29.11 14.96 22.88
C ASN A 28 28.98 13.93 24.03
N ASN A 29 29.42 12.70 23.81
CA ASN A 29 29.34 11.62 24.80
C ASN A 29 30.47 11.66 25.85
N GLY A 30 31.41 12.60 25.75
CA GLY A 30 32.50 12.81 26.71
C GLY A 30 33.72 11.89 26.58
N ASN A 31 33.65 10.89 25.70
CA ASN A 31 34.70 9.88 25.46
C ASN A 31 35.31 9.99 24.05
N GLY A 32 35.14 11.12 23.38
CA GLY A 32 35.58 11.34 22.00
C GLY A 32 34.58 10.89 20.94
N THR A 33 33.46 10.25 21.33
CA THR A 33 32.36 9.90 20.42
C THR A 33 31.26 10.93 20.43
N PHE A 34 30.43 10.92 19.38
CA PHE A 34 29.32 11.83 19.23
C PHE A 34 28.03 11.11 18.84
N GLY A 35 26.91 11.66 19.33
CA GLY A 35 25.56 11.35 18.91
C GLY A 35 24.94 10.12 19.55
N VAL A 36 23.63 10.21 19.68
CA VAL A 36 22.69 9.16 20.04
C VAL A 36 21.72 9.00 18.88
N ASP A 37 21.29 7.79 18.59
CA ASP A 37 20.20 7.51 17.65
C ASP A 37 18.88 7.83 18.35
N ASN A 38 18.24 8.93 17.94
CA ASN A 38 16.98 9.35 18.52
C ASN A 38 15.88 8.31 18.39
N ASN A 39 15.91 7.50 17.30
CA ASN A 39 14.96 6.40 17.09
C ASN A 39 15.39 5.09 17.76
N ARG A 40 16.20 5.17 18.82
CA ARG A 40 16.56 4.11 19.78
C ARG A 40 16.51 4.62 21.21
N ASN A 41 16.00 5.82 21.41
CA ASN A 41 16.07 6.50 22.73
C ASN A 41 14.70 6.67 23.39
N TYR A 42 13.62 6.09 22.80
CA TYR A 42 12.29 6.06 23.39
C TYR A 42 12.13 4.86 24.34
N GLU A 43 11.08 4.90 25.16
CA GLU A 43 10.73 3.84 26.09
C GLU A 43 9.22 3.69 26.17
N PHE A 44 8.74 2.46 26.23
CA PHE A 44 7.46 2.11 26.83
C PHE A 44 7.60 0.82 27.64
N PHE A 45 6.72 0.60 28.59
CA PHE A 45 6.74 -0.61 29.40
C PHE A 45 5.79 -1.64 28.82
N ILE A 46 6.36 -2.73 28.32
CA ILE A 46 5.60 -3.87 27.79
C ILE A 46 4.72 -4.40 28.92
N ASP A 47 3.44 -4.60 28.63
CA ASP A 47 2.42 -5.01 29.63
C ASP A 47 2.27 -4.05 30.83
N GLY A 48 2.72 -2.80 30.70
CA GLY A 48 2.70 -1.81 31.79
C GLY A 48 3.65 -2.12 32.95
N ASN A 49 4.56 -3.07 32.79
CA ASN A 49 5.52 -3.46 33.81
C ASN A 49 6.81 -2.60 33.73
N PRO A 50 7.12 -1.77 34.71
CA PRO A 50 8.30 -0.88 34.68
C PRO A 50 9.65 -1.64 34.67
N ASN A 51 9.65 -2.93 34.89
CA ASN A 51 10.85 -3.79 34.75
C ASN A 51 10.93 -4.47 33.39
N ASN A 52 9.98 -4.23 32.50
CA ASN A 52 9.89 -4.82 31.18
C ASN A 52 9.75 -3.70 30.14
N GLY A 53 10.80 -2.87 30.02
CA GLY A 53 10.86 -1.79 29.05
C GLY A 53 11.43 -2.24 27.72
N MET A 54 11.01 -1.61 26.60
CA MET A 54 11.58 -1.89 25.30
C MET A 54 12.98 -1.30 25.10
N TRP A 55 13.29 -0.19 25.79
CA TRP A 55 14.59 0.48 25.62
C TRP A 55 15.76 -0.46 25.95
N GLY A 56 16.71 -0.51 25.06
CA GLY A 56 17.90 -1.38 25.23
C GLY A 56 17.72 -2.79 24.67
N GLY A 57 16.58 -3.09 24.07
CA GLY A 57 16.30 -4.34 23.39
C GLY A 57 17.01 -4.49 22.05
N GLU A 58 16.53 -5.41 21.25
CA GLU A 58 17.07 -5.78 19.94
C GLU A 58 17.13 -4.59 18.98
N GLY A 59 18.11 -4.60 18.05
CA GLY A 59 18.31 -3.51 17.08
C GLY A 59 18.86 -2.22 17.68
N SER A 60 19.18 -2.18 19.00
CA SER A 60 19.83 -1.06 19.68
C SER A 60 21.21 -1.41 20.22
N SER A 61 22.07 -0.42 20.52
CA SER A 61 23.41 -0.63 21.04
C SER A 61 23.72 0.24 22.24
N GLY A 62 24.38 -0.34 23.26
CA GLY A 62 24.98 0.39 24.37
C GLY A 62 26.37 0.99 24.05
N ASN A 63 26.95 0.71 22.88
CA ASN A 63 28.24 1.25 22.47
C ASN A 63 28.08 2.63 21.80
N PRO A 64 28.68 3.71 22.36
CA PRO A 64 28.59 5.06 21.79
C PRO A 64 29.15 5.21 20.38
N GLU A 65 30.01 4.31 19.91
CA GLU A 65 30.53 4.28 18.54
C GLU A 65 29.51 3.76 17.53
N SER A 66 28.55 2.96 17.98
CA SER A 66 27.51 2.38 17.12
C SER A 66 26.62 3.45 16.49
N GLN A 67 26.17 3.19 15.26
CA GLN A 67 25.17 4.03 14.57
C GLN A 67 23.79 3.94 15.22
N VAL A 68 23.50 2.84 15.93
CA VAL A 68 22.25 2.63 16.68
C VAL A 68 22.46 2.76 18.19
N TYR A 69 23.36 3.66 18.61
CA TYR A 69 23.59 3.94 20.02
C TYR A 69 22.36 4.57 20.67
N ARG A 70 21.80 3.88 21.66
CA ARG A 70 20.52 4.22 22.32
C ARG A 70 20.61 5.30 23.39
N GLY A 71 21.78 5.86 23.66
CA GLY A 71 22.00 6.81 24.76
C GLY A 71 22.30 6.12 26.10
N SER A 72 22.45 6.92 27.16
CA SER A 72 22.77 6.46 28.53
C SER A 72 21.55 6.01 29.33
N SER A 73 20.37 6.43 28.92
CA SER A 73 19.06 6.07 29.49
C SER A 73 17.98 6.39 28.46
N PRO A 74 16.75 5.82 28.61
CA PRO A 74 15.64 6.26 27.78
C PRO A 74 15.40 7.76 27.97
N PHE A 75 15.01 8.43 26.89
CA PHE A 75 14.79 9.89 26.85
C PHE A 75 15.99 10.70 27.38
N SER A 76 17.22 10.21 27.18
CA SER A 76 18.44 10.97 27.54
C SER A 76 18.62 12.22 26.66
N GLU A 77 18.04 12.23 25.48
CA GLU A 77 18.21 13.27 24.47
C GLU A 77 17.12 14.34 24.60
N VAL A 78 17.50 15.60 24.44
CA VAL A 78 16.58 16.73 24.59
C VAL A 78 15.47 16.73 23.53
N GLU A 79 15.78 16.23 22.35
CA GLU A 79 14.84 16.06 21.24
C GLU A 79 13.76 15.02 21.61
N ASN A 80 14.16 13.88 22.17
CA ASN A 80 13.24 12.83 22.63
C ASN A 80 12.41 13.30 23.83
N GLN A 81 13.00 14.08 24.74
CA GLN A 81 12.25 14.70 25.84
C GLN A 81 11.20 15.69 25.33
N ALA A 82 11.53 16.49 24.33
CA ALA A 82 10.59 17.41 23.72
C ALA A 82 9.43 16.69 23.03
N MET A 83 9.72 15.60 22.30
CA MET A 83 8.69 14.75 21.70
C MET A 83 7.82 14.07 22.74
N LYS A 84 8.43 13.50 23.79
CA LYS A 84 7.71 12.91 24.92
C LYS A 84 6.75 13.93 25.54
N TRP A 85 7.25 15.11 25.90
CA TRP A 85 6.42 16.18 26.45
C TRP A 85 5.28 16.56 25.51
N PHE A 86 5.54 16.71 24.22
CA PHE A 86 4.53 17.09 23.23
C PHE A 86 3.43 16.02 23.11
N VAL A 87 3.80 14.75 23.05
CA VAL A 87 2.86 13.62 22.97
C VAL A 87 2.02 13.54 24.24
N GLU A 88 2.63 13.70 25.42
CA GLU A 88 1.94 13.62 26.72
C GLU A 88 1.02 14.82 27.03
N GLN A 89 1.16 15.94 26.32
CA GLN A 89 0.32 17.13 26.52
C GLN A 89 -0.86 17.23 25.55
N HIS A 90 -0.97 16.31 24.58
CA HIS A 90 -2.00 16.36 23.55
C HIS A 90 -2.59 14.97 23.31
N ASN A 91 -3.89 14.93 22.96
CA ASN A 91 -4.57 13.70 22.61
C ASN A 91 -4.49 13.50 21.08
N PHE A 92 -3.51 12.75 20.63
CA PHE A 92 -3.38 12.35 19.23
C PHE A 92 -4.12 11.05 18.97
N THR A 93 -4.76 10.94 17.82
CA THR A 93 -5.40 9.70 17.37
C THR A 93 -4.44 8.89 16.49
N MET A 94 -3.72 9.58 15.61
CA MET A 94 -2.75 8.97 14.68
C MET A 94 -1.47 9.80 14.64
N ALA A 95 -0.36 9.14 14.30
CA ALA A 95 0.94 9.78 14.09
C ALA A 95 1.71 9.12 12.95
N PHE A 96 2.48 9.94 12.23
CA PHE A 96 3.46 9.47 11.24
C PHE A 96 4.86 9.97 11.60
N ASN A 97 5.75 9.01 11.78
CA ASN A 97 7.16 9.25 12.01
C ASN A 97 7.91 8.98 10.71
N ASN A 98 8.00 10.01 9.85
CA ASN A 98 8.55 9.88 8.51
C ASN A 98 10.05 9.60 8.53
N HIS A 99 10.43 8.56 7.84
CA HIS A 99 11.80 8.12 7.58
C HIS A 99 12.09 8.06 6.07
N SER A 100 13.26 7.66 5.71
CA SER A 100 13.67 7.19 4.40
C SER A 100 14.64 6.01 4.59
N TYR A 101 14.59 5.01 3.77
CA TYR A 101 13.78 4.82 2.58
C TYR A 101 13.30 3.36 2.48
N GLY A 102 12.41 3.05 1.53
CA GLY A 102 12.02 1.66 1.29
C GLY A 102 10.63 1.50 0.64
N GLU A 103 9.90 2.62 0.44
CA GLU A 103 8.51 2.58 -0.03
C GLU A 103 7.63 1.67 0.83
N LEU A 104 7.81 1.79 2.15
CA LEU A 104 7.12 0.99 3.15
C LEU A 104 6.24 1.87 4.04
N LEU A 105 5.21 1.27 4.61
CA LEU A 105 4.47 1.79 5.75
C LEU A 105 4.60 0.78 6.89
N LEU A 106 5.40 1.13 7.88
CA LEU A 106 5.67 0.26 9.02
C LEU A 106 4.64 0.51 10.13
N ARG A 107 4.11 -0.56 10.72
CA ARG A 107 3.18 -0.53 11.87
C ARG A 107 3.76 -1.24 13.08
N PRO A 108 3.39 -0.86 14.31
CA PRO A 108 3.87 -1.50 15.54
C PRO A 108 3.57 -3.01 15.60
N TYR A 109 4.44 -3.80 16.26
CA TYR A 109 5.60 -3.33 17.01
C TYR A 109 6.90 -3.52 16.24
N GLY A 110 7.89 -2.63 16.53
CA GLY A 110 9.24 -2.71 16.00
C GLY A 110 10.27 -3.27 16.99
N TYR A 111 9.97 -3.36 18.30
CA TYR A 111 10.97 -3.72 19.30
C TYR A 111 11.43 -5.19 19.28
N ALA A 112 10.66 -6.08 18.69
CA ALA A 112 11.00 -7.49 18.59
C ALA A 112 10.30 -8.16 17.40
N GLU A 113 10.99 -9.14 16.79
CA GLU A 113 10.42 -9.92 15.69
C GLU A 113 9.16 -10.68 16.09
N ASN A 114 8.26 -10.89 15.13
CA ASN A 114 7.03 -11.68 15.30
C ASN A 114 6.14 -11.24 16.49
N THR A 115 6.12 -9.93 16.76
CA THR A 115 5.34 -9.37 17.87
C THR A 115 4.27 -8.39 17.32
N PRO A 116 3.17 -8.90 16.74
CA PRO A 116 2.06 -8.07 16.31
C PRO A 116 1.37 -7.42 17.50
N SER A 117 0.76 -6.27 17.29
CA SER A 117 -0.01 -5.58 18.31
C SER A 117 -1.38 -6.22 18.52
N VAL A 118 -2.06 -5.86 19.61
CA VAL A 118 -3.45 -6.31 19.85
C VAL A 118 -4.45 -5.71 18.84
N ASP A 119 -4.10 -4.62 18.19
CA ASP A 119 -4.89 -3.94 17.17
C ASP A 119 -4.36 -4.24 15.74
N GLU A 120 -3.68 -5.36 15.54
CA GLU A 120 -3.05 -5.72 14.27
C GLU A 120 -4.00 -5.62 13.08
N GLU A 121 -5.21 -6.18 13.21
CA GLU A 121 -6.23 -6.11 12.17
C GLU A 121 -6.63 -4.66 11.84
N LEU A 122 -6.75 -3.80 12.86
CA LEU A 122 -7.06 -2.39 12.67
C LEU A 122 -5.92 -1.67 11.97
N LEU A 123 -4.70 -1.82 12.48
CA LEU A 123 -3.51 -1.16 11.91
C LEU A 123 -3.25 -1.63 10.48
N ASP A 124 -3.40 -2.91 10.20
CA ASP A 124 -3.24 -3.44 8.84
C ASP A 124 -4.28 -2.86 7.87
N ASN A 125 -5.55 -2.85 8.24
CA ASN A 125 -6.61 -2.31 7.39
C ASN A 125 -6.48 -0.79 7.14
N LEU A 126 -6.16 -0.01 8.19
CA LEU A 126 -5.91 1.43 8.04
C LEU A 126 -4.67 1.66 7.17
N GLY A 127 -3.60 0.91 7.40
CA GLY A 127 -2.36 0.98 6.63
C GLY A 127 -2.59 0.68 5.15
N ALA A 128 -3.33 -0.38 4.84
CA ALA A 128 -3.67 -0.75 3.47
C ALA A 128 -4.44 0.36 2.73
N GLU A 129 -5.39 1.03 3.40
CA GLU A 129 -6.08 2.18 2.80
C GLU A 129 -5.14 3.37 2.61
N LEU A 130 -4.26 3.65 3.59
CA LEU A 130 -3.30 4.76 3.52
C LEU A 130 -2.35 4.64 2.32
N VAL A 131 -1.91 3.43 1.99
CA VAL A 131 -0.95 3.19 0.88
C VAL A 131 -1.63 2.82 -0.44
N SER A 132 -2.95 2.80 -0.51
CA SER A 132 -3.71 2.35 -1.69
C SER A 132 -3.44 3.14 -2.97
N GLN A 133 -2.86 4.36 -2.87
CA GLN A 133 -2.61 5.23 -4.01
C GLN A 133 -1.12 5.42 -4.33
N ASN A 134 -0.20 4.95 -3.48
CA ASN A 134 1.23 5.06 -3.74
C ASN A 134 1.94 3.70 -3.88
N GLY A 135 1.24 2.61 -3.59
CA GLY A 135 1.76 1.26 -3.76
C GLY A 135 2.80 0.84 -2.72
N TYR A 136 2.96 1.59 -1.62
CA TYR A 136 3.88 1.21 -0.55
C TYR A 136 3.42 -0.09 0.12
N ASN A 137 4.37 -0.91 0.56
CA ASN A 137 4.06 -2.13 1.29
C ASN A 137 3.76 -1.82 2.76
N ASN A 138 2.60 -2.25 3.25
CA ASN A 138 2.20 -2.12 4.64
C ASN A 138 2.61 -3.39 5.41
N ILE A 139 3.65 -3.29 6.25
CA ILE A 139 4.25 -4.43 6.97
C ILE A 139 4.45 -4.12 8.45
N LEU A 140 4.67 -5.15 9.28
CA LEU A 140 5.15 -4.95 10.65
C LEU A 140 6.53 -4.30 10.64
N SER A 141 6.77 -3.35 11.55
CA SER A 141 8.05 -2.64 11.64
C SER A 141 9.23 -3.61 11.85
N ALA A 142 9.05 -4.63 12.67
CA ALA A 142 10.06 -5.64 12.91
C ALA A 142 10.32 -6.60 11.72
N GLU A 143 9.46 -6.64 10.70
CA GLU A 143 9.74 -7.38 9.45
C GLU A 143 10.83 -6.71 8.62
N LEU A 144 11.02 -5.40 8.77
CA LEU A 144 12.15 -4.72 8.17
C LEU A 144 13.44 -5.05 8.96
N TYR A 145 13.43 -4.81 10.25
CA TYR A 145 14.39 -5.26 11.27
C TYR A 145 13.91 -4.84 12.67
N ALA A 146 14.32 -5.56 13.71
CA ALA A 146 14.02 -5.15 15.08
C ALA A 146 14.68 -3.81 15.45
N ALA A 147 13.96 -2.92 16.13
CA ALA A 147 14.36 -1.54 16.37
C ALA A 147 13.91 -1.03 17.76
N ALA A 148 14.21 -1.76 18.81
CA ALA A 148 13.80 -1.38 20.16
C ALA A 148 14.21 0.04 20.56
N GLY A 149 13.27 0.80 21.09
CA GLY A 149 13.42 2.20 21.44
C GLY A 149 13.00 3.19 20.35
N ASP A 150 12.16 2.75 19.41
CA ASP A 150 11.61 3.58 18.36
C ASP A 150 10.43 4.45 18.83
N SER A 151 10.05 5.38 17.96
CA SER A 151 9.00 6.35 18.25
C SER A 151 7.59 5.80 18.13
N ASP A 152 7.37 4.83 17.24
CA ASP A 152 6.04 4.28 16.98
C ASP A 152 5.61 3.42 18.15
N ASP A 153 6.49 2.56 18.64
CA ASP A 153 6.23 1.71 19.78
C ASP A 153 5.97 2.54 21.04
N PHE A 154 6.71 3.65 21.25
CA PHE A 154 6.43 4.59 22.32
C PHE A 154 5.02 5.19 22.19
N MET A 155 4.66 5.70 21.02
CA MET A 155 3.36 6.36 20.81
C MET A 155 2.20 5.38 20.89
N TYR A 156 2.36 4.18 20.35
CA TYR A 156 1.31 3.17 20.36
C TYR A 156 1.22 2.44 21.70
N GLY A 157 2.34 2.04 22.27
CA GLY A 157 2.41 1.06 23.37
C GLY A 157 2.46 1.62 24.77
N THR A 158 2.71 2.94 24.94
CA THR A 158 2.86 3.52 26.27
C THR A 158 1.55 3.55 27.03
N VAL A 159 1.60 3.04 28.25
CA VAL A 159 0.44 3.00 29.15
C VAL A 159 0.61 3.98 30.29
N GLY A 160 -0.39 4.87 30.47
CA GLY A 160 -0.50 5.74 31.64
C GLY A 160 0.18 7.10 31.54
N THR A 161 0.89 7.43 30.46
CA THR A 161 1.47 8.76 30.21
C THR A 161 0.74 9.54 29.13
N HIS A 162 0.15 8.85 28.17
CA HIS A 162 -0.73 9.37 27.12
C HIS A 162 -1.68 8.26 26.66
N ASP A 163 -2.74 8.64 25.92
CA ASP A 163 -3.62 7.68 25.28
C ASP A 163 -2.90 7.00 24.12
N LYS A 164 -3.36 5.79 23.75
CA LYS A 164 -2.84 5.04 22.60
C LYS A 164 -2.96 5.86 21.32
N ILE A 165 -1.88 5.96 20.57
CA ILE A 165 -1.82 6.64 19.28
C ILE A 165 -1.56 5.58 18.20
N LEU A 166 -2.39 5.53 17.15
CA LEU A 166 -2.14 4.67 16.00
C LEU A 166 -0.99 5.25 15.19
N ALA A 167 0.22 4.85 15.53
CA ALA A 167 1.46 5.38 14.96
C ALA A 167 1.98 4.48 13.85
N TYR A 168 2.57 5.09 12.83
CA TYR A 168 3.21 4.42 11.69
C TYR A 168 4.50 5.11 11.33
N THR A 169 5.46 4.35 10.78
CA THR A 169 6.65 4.89 10.13
C THR A 169 6.56 4.71 8.62
N PRO A 170 6.26 5.77 7.85
CA PRO A 170 6.48 5.75 6.41
C PRO A 170 7.99 5.82 6.08
N GLU A 171 8.50 4.81 5.37
CA GLU A 171 9.85 4.79 4.78
C GLU A 171 9.76 5.31 3.36
N ILE A 172 9.97 6.62 3.19
CA ILE A 172 9.59 7.37 1.99
C ILE A 172 10.66 7.29 0.91
N GLY A 173 10.24 6.92 -0.31
CA GLY A 173 11.09 6.91 -1.51
C GLY A 173 12.01 5.70 -1.58
N THR A 174 12.89 5.70 -2.59
CA THR A 174 13.76 4.57 -2.95
C THR A 174 15.22 4.74 -2.54
N GLU A 175 15.59 5.92 -2.02
CA GLU A 175 16.98 6.21 -1.61
C GLU A 175 17.04 7.31 -0.54
N PHE A 176 18.13 7.37 0.25
CA PHE A 176 18.32 8.39 1.29
C PHE A 176 18.42 9.81 0.73
N TRP A 177 18.99 9.96 -0.46
CA TRP A 177 19.24 11.26 -1.09
C TRP A 177 18.78 11.27 -2.54
N PRO A 178 17.46 11.29 -2.77
CA PRO A 178 16.93 11.29 -4.13
C PRO A 178 17.36 12.55 -4.89
N PRO A 179 17.56 12.46 -6.20
CA PRO A 179 17.80 13.62 -7.04
C PRO A 179 16.72 14.69 -6.85
N SER A 180 17.11 15.96 -6.85
CA SER A 180 16.20 17.07 -6.54
C SER A 180 14.95 17.14 -7.46
N ASN A 181 15.06 16.64 -8.69
CA ASN A 181 13.94 16.56 -9.64
C ASN A 181 12.91 15.46 -9.30
N GLN A 182 13.22 14.55 -8.38
CA GLN A 182 12.30 13.50 -7.91
C GLN A 182 11.55 13.90 -6.63
N ILE A 183 12.06 14.87 -5.85
CA ILE A 183 11.50 15.25 -4.54
C ILE A 183 10.03 15.65 -4.65
N GLU A 184 9.64 16.39 -5.69
CA GLU A 184 8.26 16.82 -5.88
C GLU A 184 7.32 15.63 -6.12
N ALA A 185 7.72 14.66 -6.95
CA ALA A 185 6.93 13.47 -7.22
C ALA A 185 6.79 12.60 -5.95
N ILE A 186 7.88 12.36 -5.24
CA ILE A 186 7.90 11.63 -3.96
C ILE A 186 6.98 12.33 -2.93
N SER A 187 7.07 13.66 -2.80
CA SER A 187 6.21 14.39 -1.87
C SER A 187 4.72 14.31 -2.26
N LYS A 188 4.41 14.34 -3.55
CA LYS A 188 3.04 14.20 -4.05
C LYS A 188 2.47 12.81 -3.82
N SER A 189 3.27 11.74 -3.92
CA SER A 189 2.82 10.37 -3.63
C SER A 189 2.34 10.19 -2.19
N MET A 190 2.83 11.02 -1.26
CA MET A 190 2.41 11.02 0.15
C MET A 190 1.17 11.87 0.45
N MET A 191 0.62 12.59 -0.53
CA MET A 191 -0.53 13.47 -0.28
C MET A 191 -1.79 12.69 0.11
N TYR A 192 -2.11 11.63 -0.64
CA TYR A 192 -3.27 10.79 -0.33
C TYR A 192 -3.14 10.20 1.09
N HIS A 193 -1.99 9.63 1.39
CA HIS A 193 -1.64 9.07 2.70
C HIS A 193 -1.92 10.05 3.85
N ASN A 194 -1.34 11.25 3.80
CA ASN A 194 -1.50 12.25 4.86
C ASN A 194 -2.93 12.80 4.97
N LEU A 195 -3.59 13.07 3.84
CA LEU A 195 -4.96 13.58 3.83
C LEU A 195 -5.96 12.52 4.31
N THR A 196 -5.76 11.27 3.93
CA THR A 196 -6.62 10.16 4.34
C THR A 196 -6.48 9.90 5.84
N ALA A 197 -5.28 9.95 6.41
CA ALA A 197 -5.11 9.86 7.86
C ALA A 197 -5.88 10.96 8.61
N ALA A 198 -5.82 12.19 8.13
CA ALA A 198 -6.61 13.28 8.71
C ALA A 198 -8.13 13.04 8.59
N LYS A 199 -8.61 12.43 7.51
CA LYS A 199 -10.00 12.03 7.35
C LYS A 199 -10.38 10.88 8.30
N MET A 200 -9.49 9.90 8.48
CA MET A 200 -9.70 8.76 9.37
C MET A 200 -9.89 9.15 10.83
N THR A 201 -9.37 10.28 11.28
CA THR A 201 -9.66 10.77 12.63
C THR A 201 -11.11 11.21 12.83
N ASN A 202 -11.89 11.30 11.74
CA ASN A 202 -13.31 11.68 11.71
C ASN A 202 -14.20 10.51 11.29
N ASN A 203 -15.47 10.78 10.98
CA ASN A 203 -16.39 9.81 10.38
C ASN A 203 -16.03 9.63 8.89
N PHE A 204 -15.21 8.65 8.57
CA PHE A 204 -14.67 8.45 7.22
C PHE A 204 -14.98 7.06 6.70
N ALA A 205 -15.35 6.98 5.42
CA ALA A 205 -15.45 5.74 4.66
C ALA A 205 -14.86 5.93 3.26
N SER A 206 -14.26 4.89 2.73
CA SER A 206 -13.84 4.81 1.34
C SER A 206 -14.84 4.01 0.50
N LEU A 207 -14.81 4.25 -0.80
CA LEU A 207 -15.61 3.54 -1.80
C LEU A 207 -14.69 2.71 -2.70
N LYS A 208 -15.19 1.54 -3.08
CA LYS A 208 -14.58 0.71 -4.12
C LYS A 208 -15.63 0.40 -5.18
N ASP A 209 -15.35 0.73 -6.42
CA ASP A 209 -16.16 0.32 -7.55
C ASP A 209 -16.04 -1.19 -7.77
N THR A 210 -17.18 -1.87 -7.80
CA THR A 210 -17.27 -3.32 -8.01
C THR A 210 -17.96 -3.69 -9.33
N ALA A 211 -18.34 -2.68 -10.13
CA ALA A 211 -18.92 -2.91 -11.45
C ALA A 211 -17.87 -3.41 -12.45
N PRO A 212 -18.27 -4.24 -13.42
CA PRO A 212 -17.40 -4.61 -14.55
C PRO A 212 -16.89 -3.39 -15.32
N LEU A 213 -15.71 -3.50 -15.94
CA LEU A 213 -15.15 -2.45 -16.79
C LEU A 213 -16.09 -2.11 -17.97
N TYR A 214 -16.75 -3.12 -18.53
CA TYR A 214 -17.71 -2.96 -19.62
C TYR A 214 -19.14 -3.03 -19.08
N THR A 215 -19.94 -2.02 -19.41
CA THR A 215 -21.30 -1.85 -18.86
C THR A 215 -22.36 -2.77 -19.46
N GLY A 216 -22.04 -3.49 -20.55
CA GLY A 216 -23.05 -4.10 -21.42
C GLY A 216 -23.70 -3.04 -22.33
N THR A 217 -24.83 -3.40 -22.94
CA THR A 217 -25.55 -2.55 -23.91
C THR A 217 -26.93 -2.13 -23.43
N SER A 218 -27.23 -2.30 -22.15
CA SER A 218 -28.49 -1.84 -21.55
C SER A 218 -28.54 -0.31 -21.48
N PRO A 219 -29.70 0.32 -21.71
CA PRO A 219 -29.88 1.76 -21.51
C PRO A 219 -29.90 2.16 -20.00
N VAL A 220 -30.09 1.21 -19.11
CA VAL A 220 -30.01 1.39 -17.64
C VAL A 220 -28.94 0.45 -17.10
N ILE A 221 -28.01 1.02 -16.38
CA ILE A 221 -26.80 0.36 -15.89
C ILE A 221 -26.81 0.40 -14.36
N ASP A 222 -26.39 -0.70 -13.74
CA ASP A 222 -26.08 -0.77 -12.32
C ASP A 222 -24.64 -0.31 -12.06
N ALA A 223 -24.46 0.51 -11.04
CA ALA A 223 -23.16 0.90 -10.49
C ALA A 223 -23.04 0.33 -9.07
N PRO A 224 -22.74 -0.97 -8.92
CA PRO A 224 -22.48 -1.56 -7.62
C PRO A 224 -21.14 -1.07 -7.07
N PHE A 225 -21.10 -0.89 -5.75
CA PHE A 225 -19.90 -0.46 -5.03
C PHE A 225 -19.88 -1.04 -3.62
N ASP A 226 -18.68 -1.13 -3.07
CA ASP A 226 -18.48 -1.36 -1.65
C ASP A 226 -18.21 -0.02 -0.96
N ILE A 227 -18.77 0.15 0.24
CA ILE A 227 -18.44 1.20 1.18
C ILE A 227 -17.82 0.56 2.42
N LYS A 228 -16.60 1.00 2.81
CA LYS A 228 -15.92 0.51 4.01
C LYS A 228 -15.60 1.65 4.95
N ARG A 229 -15.98 1.52 6.23
CA ARG A 229 -15.69 2.52 7.24
C ARG A 229 -14.27 2.35 7.78
N PHE A 230 -13.49 3.44 7.74
CA PHE A 230 -12.17 3.57 8.34
C PHE A 230 -12.12 4.66 9.42
N GLY A 231 -13.19 5.44 9.55
CA GLY A 231 -13.28 6.55 10.49
C GLY A 231 -13.25 6.09 11.94
N LEU A 232 -12.27 6.59 12.71
CA LEU A 232 -12.02 6.27 14.11
C LEU A 232 -12.98 6.99 15.07
N SER A 233 -13.76 7.93 14.55
CA SER A 233 -14.80 8.62 15.29
C SER A 233 -16.09 8.74 14.47
N GLY A 234 -17.12 9.35 15.06
CA GLY A 234 -18.41 9.56 14.40
C GLY A 234 -19.37 8.38 14.54
N ASN A 235 -20.54 8.52 13.88
CA ASN A 235 -21.67 7.62 14.07
C ASN A 235 -21.83 6.55 12.98
N GLY A 236 -20.91 6.47 12.00
CA GLY A 236 -20.97 5.52 10.90
C GLY A 236 -22.12 5.77 9.91
N ASN A 237 -22.66 6.99 9.86
CA ASN A 237 -23.70 7.34 8.90
C ASN A 237 -23.08 7.99 7.65
N PHE A 238 -23.50 7.48 6.48
CA PHE A 238 -23.02 7.94 5.18
C PHE A 238 -24.14 7.98 4.17
N THR A 239 -24.04 8.90 3.22
CA THR A 239 -24.91 8.94 2.03
C THR A 239 -24.01 8.84 0.80
N VAL A 240 -24.27 7.89 -0.08
CA VAL A 240 -23.54 7.75 -1.36
C VAL A 240 -24.43 8.19 -2.49
N SER A 241 -23.92 9.06 -3.35
CA SER A 241 -24.58 9.53 -4.58
C SER A 241 -23.71 9.27 -5.80
N LEU A 242 -24.32 9.23 -6.98
CA LEU A 242 -23.64 9.15 -8.27
C LEU A 242 -23.82 10.47 -9.01
N ASN A 243 -22.71 11.13 -9.35
CA ASN A 243 -22.69 12.37 -10.12
C ASN A 243 -22.16 12.08 -11.53
N PRO A 244 -22.96 12.27 -12.58
CA PRO A 244 -22.50 12.17 -13.96
C PRO A 244 -21.34 13.14 -14.26
N VAL A 245 -20.29 12.65 -14.92
CA VAL A 245 -19.19 13.46 -15.45
C VAL A 245 -19.28 13.51 -16.98
N SER A 246 -19.51 12.37 -17.62
CA SER A 246 -19.70 12.30 -19.07
C SER A 246 -21.14 12.67 -19.48
N ASN A 247 -21.29 13.33 -20.63
CA ASN A 247 -22.57 13.82 -21.15
C ASN A 247 -23.51 12.72 -21.68
N ASN A 248 -23.06 11.48 -21.69
CA ASN A 248 -23.85 10.32 -22.13
C ASN A 248 -24.61 9.64 -21.00
N ILE A 249 -24.57 10.18 -19.80
CA ILE A 249 -25.46 9.80 -18.67
C ILE A 249 -26.59 10.81 -18.58
N ASP A 250 -27.82 10.37 -18.85
CA ASP A 250 -29.02 11.23 -18.82
C ASP A 250 -29.53 11.45 -17.39
N ALA A 251 -29.47 10.43 -16.55
CA ALA A 251 -29.93 10.53 -15.16
C ALA A 251 -29.23 9.52 -14.25
N ALA A 252 -29.04 9.91 -12.99
CA ALA A 252 -28.60 9.04 -11.92
C ALA A 252 -29.79 8.71 -11.00
N GLY A 253 -29.74 7.53 -10.39
CA GLY A 253 -30.71 7.09 -9.39
C GLY A 253 -30.60 7.86 -8.06
N ASN A 254 -31.44 7.52 -7.12
CA ASN A 254 -31.44 8.14 -5.80
C ASN A 254 -30.19 7.74 -5.00
N PRO A 255 -29.69 8.64 -4.14
CA PRO A 255 -28.62 8.31 -3.20
C PRO A 255 -29.00 7.15 -2.28
N VAL A 256 -27.99 6.39 -1.87
CA VAL A 256 -28.10 5.27 -0.91
C VAL A 256 -27.57 5.72 0.44
N ASN A 257 -28.34 5.44 1.50
CA ASN A 257 -27.97 5.77 2.87
C ASN A 257 -27.49 4.53 3.61
N PHE A 258 -26.38 4.67 4.33
CA PHE A 258 -25.81 3.69 5.24
C PHE A 258 -25.84 4.28 6.65
N ASN A 259 -26.36 3.53 7.61
CA ASN A 259 -26.53 4.02 8.97
C ASN A 259 -25.85 3.11 9.97
N GLY A 260 -24.99 3.68 10.79
CA GLY A 260 -24.34 2.97 11.88
C GLY A 260 -23.32 1.91 11.44
N LEU A 261 -22.62 2.11 10.32
CA LEU A 261 -21.53 1.20 9.96
C LEU A 261 -20.53 1.15 11.11
N GLU A 262 -20.20 -0.06 11.53
CA GLU A 262 -19.14 -0.29 12.50
C GLU A 262 -17.75 -0.03 11.89
N LEU A 263 -16.74 0.18 12.73
CA LEU A 263 -15.36 0.35 12.28
C LEU A 263 -14.89 -0.90 11.51
N LEU A 264 -14.30 -0.70 10.33
CA LEU A 264 -13.88 -1.72 9.35
C LEU A 264 -15.03 -2.49 8.69
N GLU A 265 -16.28 -2.22 9.03
CA GLU A 265 -17.41 -2.85 8.35
C GLU A 265 -17.45 -2.41 6.88
N THR A 266 -17.74 -3.38 6.01
CA THR A 266 -17.99 -3.18 4.57
C THR A 266 -19.46 -3.50 4.28
N GLN A 267 -20.15 -2.61 3.58
CA GLN A 267 -21.48 -2.86 3.03
C GLN A 267 -21.49 -2.63 1.52
N ILE A 268 -22.42 -3.31 0.84
CA ILE A 268 -22.59 -3.20 -0.62
C ILE A 268 -23.72 -2.21 -0.91
N GLY A 269 -23.48 -1.32 -1.86
CA GLY A 269 -24.48 -0.43 -2.42
C GLY A 269 -24.61 -0.59 -3.93
N ASN A 270 -25.69 -0.03 -4.47
CA ASN A 270 -25.90 0.06 -5.92
C ASN A 270 -26.70 1.33 -6.24
N ILE A 271 -26.25 2.08 -7.26
CA ILE A 271 -26.98 3.22 -7.81
C ILE A 271 -27.12 2.98 -9.31
N GLN A 272 -28.35 2.94 -9.79
CA GLN A 272 -28.60 2.84 -11.22
C GLN A 272 -28.42 4.18 -11.91
N TYR A 273 -27.98 4.16 -13.16
CA TYR A 273 -27.98 5.33 -14.02
C TYR A 273 -28.47 4.98 -15.43
N SER A 274 -29.07 5.97 -16.12
CA SER A 274 -29.54 5.80 -17.49
C SER A 274 -28.61 6.48 -18.48
N LEU A 275 -28.42 5.84 -19.63
CA LEU A 275 -27.61 6.34 -20.73
C LEU A 275 -28.45 6.98 -21.81
N SER A 276 -27.88 7.96 -22.48
CA SER A 276 -28.51 8.59 -23.65
C SER A 276 -28.62 7.60 -24.81
N GLY A 277 -29.65 7.76 -25.62
CA GLY A 277 -29.87 6.91 -26.80
C GLY A 277 -28.83 7.08 -27.92
N THR A 278 -27.84 7.95 -27.74
CA THR A 278 -26.77 8.23 -28.70
C THR A 278 -25.44 7.60 -28.35
N VAL A 279 -25.35 6.87 -27.23
CA VAL A 279 -24.13 6.20 -26.82
C VAL A 279 -23.81 5.04 -27.75
N ASN A 280 -22.53 4.91 -28.13
CA ASN A 280 -22.03 3.86 -29.03
C ASN A 280 -21.09 2.92 -28.29
N SER A 281 -20.97 1.70 -28.79
CA SER A 281 -19.99 0.74 -28.28
C SER A 281 -18.58 1.32 -28.33
N GLY A 282 -17.85 1.25 -27.20
CA GLY A 282 -16.53 1.85 -27.00
C GLY A 282 -16.55 3.23 -26.37
N ASP A 283 -17.69 3.89 -26.26
CA ASP A 283 -17.78 5.19 -25.57
C ASP A 283 -17.47 5.02 -24.08
N LEU A 284 -16.72 6.01 -23.55
CA LEU A 284 -16.43 6.05 -22.12
C LEU A 284 -17.61 6.65 -21.35
N ILE A 285 -17.98 5.98 -20.28
CA ILE A 285 -18.96 6.38 -19.30
C ILE A 285 -18.22 6.76 -18.03
N VAL A 286 -18.28 8.04 -17.68
CA VAL A 286 -17.52 8.58 -16.53
C VAL A 286 -18.49 9.18 -15.52
N TYR A 287 -18.37 8.77 -14.27
CA TYR A 287 -19.13 9.30 -13.15
C TYR A 287 -18.30 9.32 -11.87
N GLU A 288 -18.75 10.10 -10.92
CA GLU A 288 -18.21 10.11 -9.57
C GLU A 288 -19.18 9.42 -8.62
N LEU A 289 -18.67 8.48 -7.82
CA LEU A 289 -19.33 8.05 -6.60
C LEU A 289 -18.87 8.96 -5.47
N VAL A 290 -19.80 9.63 -4.82
CA VAL A 290 -19.52 10.60 -3.77
C VAL A 290 -20.09 10.09 -2.46
N VAL A 291 -19.25 9.89 -1.45
CA VAL A 291 -19.67 9.58 -0.09
C VAL A 291 -19.65 10.85 0.76
N ASN A 292 -20.80 11.21 1.30
CA ASN A 292 -21.00 12.31 2.24
C ASN A 292 -21.18 11.76 3.66
N ASN A 293 -20.44 12.30 4.62
CA ASN A 293 -20.49 11.91 6.04
C ASN A 293 -21.22 12.95 6.92
N GLY A 294 -21.88 13.94 6.30
CA GLY A 294 -22.52 15.05 6.98
C GLY A 294 -21.61 16.27 7.21
N SER A 295 -20.32 16.16 6.99
CA SER A 295 -19.33 17.23 7.19
C SER A 295 -18.49 17.51 5.95
N PHE A 296 -18.10 16.49 5.22
CA PHE A 296 -17.34 16.60 3.97
C PHE A 296 -17.66 15.44 3.01
N ASP A 297 -17.28 15.63 1.78
CA ASP A 297 -17.39 14.62 0.72
C ASP A 297 -16.05 13.96 0.44
N THR A 298 -16.11 12.68 0.06
CA THR A 298 -14.99 11.96 -0.55
C THR A 298 -15.48 11.36 -1.86
N THR A 299 -14.68 11.48 -2.91
CA THR A 299 -15.08 11.14 -4.28
C THR A 299 -14.23 10.03 -4.85
N LEU A 300 -14.84 9.07 -5.51
CA LEU A 300 -14.22 8.05 -6.35
C LEU A 300 -14.63 8.30 -7.81
N LEU A 301 -13.67 8.66 -8.66
CA LEU A 301 -13.91 8.77 -10.10
C LEU A 301 -13.91 7.38 -10.73
N VAL A 302 -15.00 7.06 -11.43
CA VAL A 302 -15.19 5.76 -12.10
C VAL A 302 -15.28 5.98 -13.60
N THR A 303 -14.54 5.16 -14.34
CA THR A 303 -14.58 5.14 -15.80
C THR A 303 -14.95 3.73 -16.28
N LYS A 304 -16.00 3.62 -17.08
CA LYS A 304 -16.46 2.39 -17.71
C LYS A 304 -16.47 2.54 -19.22
N THR A 305 -16.55 1.42 -19.93
CA THR A 305 -16.70 1.41 -21.38
C THR A 305 -18.08 0.84 -21.72
N PHE A 306 -18.86 1.55 -22.52
CA PHE A 306 -20.14 1.05 -23.02
C PHE A 306 -19.91 -0.05 -24.06
N GLY A 307 -20.54 -1.20 -23.87
CA GLY A 307 -20.44 -2.34 -24.78
C GLY A 307 -20.38 -3.67 -24.05
N SER A 308 -20.44 -4.73 -24.83
CA SER A 308 -20.35 -6.12 -24.34
C SER A 308 -19.05 -6.77 -24.81
N LEU A 309 -18.42 -7.54 -23.94
CA LEU A 309 -17.31 -8.40 -24.33
C LEU A 309 -17.85 -9.65 -25.05
N SER A 310 -17.16 -10.06 -26.10
CA SER A 310 -17.32 -11.39 -26.70
C SER A 310 -16.01 -12.15 -26.57
N PRO A 311 -16.01 -13.38 -26.05
CA PRO A 311 -14.78 -14.15 -25.92
C PRO A 311 -14.20 -14.43 -27.30
N LEU A 312 -12.93 -14.10 -27.48
CA LEU A 312 -12.13 -14.45 -28.67
C LEU A 312 -11.32 -15.73 -28.44
N PHE A 313 -10.99 -16.01 -27.20
CA PHE A 313 -10.28 -17.19 -26.76
C PHE A 313 -10.67 -17.52 -25.31
N GLU A 314 -10.90 -18.79 -25.05
CA GLU A 314 -11.14 -19.33 -23.70
C GLU A 314 -10.32 -20.61 -23.53
N ASP A 315 -9.75 -20.81 -22.34
CA ASP A 315 -8.99 -22.00 -21.97
C ASP A 315 -9.28 -22.38 -20.52
N ASP A 316 -9.66 -23.64 -20.32
CA ASP A 316 -9.95 -24.17 -18.98
C ASP A 316 -8.72 -24.72 -18.26
N ALA A 317 -7.54 -24.59 -18.89
CA ALA A 317 -6.25 -25.10 -18.40
C ALA A 317 -6.22 -26.61 -18.16
N SER A 318 -7.06 -27.39 -18.86
CA SER A 318 -7.07 -28.86 -18.79
C SER A 318 -5.90 -29.50 -19.52
N SER A 319 -5.24 -28.77 -20.41
CA SER A 319 -4.04 -29.21 -21.14
C SER A 319 -3.15 -28.03 -21.52
N THR A 320 -1.90 -28.32 -21.92
CA THR A 320 -0.99 -27.34 -22.50
C THR A 320 -1.02 -27.31 -24.03
N SER A 321 -1.98 -27.96 -24.67
CA SER A 321 -2.00 -28.17 -26.14
C SER A 321 -2.15 -26.87 -26.94
N ASN A 322 -2.74 -25.82 -26.34
CA ASN A 322 -2.89 -24.51 -26.96
C ASN A 322 -1.60 -23.68 -26.89
N TYR A 323 -0.55 -24.17 -26.25
CA TYR A 323 0.64 -23.41 -25.93
C TYR A 323 1.93 -24.07 -26.37
N SER A 324 2.88 -23.28 -26.81
CA SER A 324 4.31 -23.62 -26.79
C SER A 324 4.84 -23.23 -25.39
N ASN A 325 5.65 -24.10 -24.79
CA ASN A 325 6.11 -23.82 -23.43
C ASN A 325 7.52 -24.37 -23.17
N ASN A 326 8.13 -23.83 -22.13
CA ASN A 326 9.45 -24.25 -21.62
C ASN A 326 9.28 -24.78 -20.18
N GLY A 327 8.81 -26.03 -20.08
CA GLY A 327 8.72 -26.74 -18.79
C GLY A 327 7.43 -26.55 -18.01
N TRP A 328 6.43 -25.87 -18.57
CA TRP A 328 5.09 -25.80 -17.98
C TRP A 328 4.30 -27.08 -18.23
N ALA A 329 3.49 -27.48 -17.26
CA ALA A 329 2.61 -28.63 -17.35
C ALA A 329 1.33 -28.46 -16.55
N THR A 330 0.37 -29.35 -16.69
CA THR A 330 -0.85 -29.35 -15.88
C THR A 330 -0.60 -29.90 -14.49
N THR A 331 -1.33 -29.34 -13.52
CA THR A 331 -1.37 -29.83 -12.14
C THR A 331 -2.82 -29.94 -11.65
N THR A 332 -3.06 -30.93 -10.79
CA THR A 332 -4.34 -31.11 -10.08
C THR A 332 -4.26 -30.66 -8.60
N GLN A 333 -3.13 -30.11 -8.17
CA GLN A 333 -2.93 -29.71 -6.79
C GLN A 333 -3.73 -28.44 -6.41
N SER A 334 -3.89 -27.52 -7.37
CA SER A 334 -4.66 -26.29 -7.17
C SER A 334 -5.22 -25.85 -8.51
N PHE A 335 -6.51 -25.57 -8.59
CA PHE A 335 -7.19 -25.10 -9.81
C PHE A 335 -8.45 -24.32 -9.44
N VAL A 336 -8.90 -23.47 -10.34
CA VAL A 336 -10.22 -22.80 -10.29
C VAL A 336 -11.21 -23.54 -11.16
N SER A 337 -10.84 -23.84 -12.42
CA SER A 337 -11.62 -24.67 -13.33
C SER A 337 -11.13 -26.13 -13.25
N ALA A 338 -12.04 -27.06 -12.98
CA ALA A 338 -11.71 -28.49 -12.96
C ALA A 338 -11.39 -28.99 -14.38
N PRO A 339 -10.47 -29.97 -14.55
CA PRO A 339 -9.83 -30.77 -13.50
C PRO A 339 -8.43 -30.29 -13.08
N SER A 340 -7.88 -29.24 -13.69
CA SER A 340 -6.48 -28.86 -13.49
C SER A 340 -6.22 -27.37 -13.71
N SER A 341 -5.01 -26.94 -13.42
CA SER A 341 -4.42 -25.69 -13.86
C SER A 341 -3.08 -25.95 -14.57
N ILE A 342 -2.50 -24.92 -15.15
CA ILE A 342 -1.18 -24.96 -15.78
C ILE A 342 -0.19 -24.31 -14.83
N THR A 343 0.93 -24.97 -14.54
CA THR A 343 1.97 -24.51 -13.63
C THR A 343 3.35 -24.60 -14.28
N GLU A 344 4.24 -23.69 -13.87
CA GLU A 344 5.64 -23.72 -14.31
C GLU A 344 6.48 -24.74 -13.52
N SER A 345 6.02 -25.16 -12.34
CA SER A 345 6.71 -26.09 -11.43
C SER A 345 5.80 -27.30 -11.08
N PRO A 346 5.57 -28.21 -12.03
CA PRO A 346 4.58 -29.28 -11.89
C PRO A 346 4.98 -30.38 -10.89
N ASN A 347 6.25 -30.50 -10.52
CA ASN A 347 6.75 -31.64 -9.73
C ASN A 347 7.44 -31.24 -8.42
N ALA A 348 7.83 -29.98 -8.27
CA ALA A 348 8.59 -29.45 -7.13
C ALA A 348 8.51 -27.92 -7.15
N ASP A 349 9.15 -27.25 -6.22
CA ASP A 349 9.37 -25.81 -6.28
C ASP A 349 10.23 -25.45 -7.49
N TYR A 350 10.11 -24.19 -7.98
CA TYR A 350 10.93 -23.73 -9.10
C TYR A 350 12.42 -23.66 -8.71
N ASN A 351 13.30 -23.79 -9.70
CA ASN A 351 14.74 -23.77 -9.45
C ASN A 351 15.29 -22.34 -9.45
N ASP A 352 16.40 -22.13 -8.75
CA ASP A 352 17.16 -20.89 -8.81
C ASP A 352 17.48 -20.51 -10.27
N ASN A 353 17.34 -19.21 -10.59
CA ASN A 353 17.55 -18.65 -11.92
C ASN A 353 16.67 -19.28 -13.01
N ALA A 354 15.48 -19.76 -12.64
CA ALA A 354 14.54 -20.29 -13.62
C ALA A 354 14.06 -19.17 -14.58
N ASN A 355 14.08 -19.48 -15.88
CA ASN A 355 13.46 -18.64 -16.91
C ASN A 355 12.54 -19.52 -17.75
N LYS A 356 11.26 -19.52 -17.39
CA LYS A 356 10.25 -20.38 -18.02
C LYS A 356 9.15 -19.52 -18.61
N SER A 357 8.71 -19.91 -19.80
CA SER A 357 7.64 -19.23 -20.52
C SER A 357 6.61 -20.21 -21.04
N ILE A 358 5.40 -19.72 -21.19
CA ILE A 358 4.30 -20.38 -21.89
C ILE A 358 3.70 -19.37 -22.86
N GLU A 359 3.56 -19.74 -24.11
CA GLU A 359 3.13 -18.86 -25.20
C GLU A 359 1.95 -19.49 -25.94
N LEU A 360 0.89 -18.70 -26.20
CA LEU A 360 -0.25 -19.14 -27.00
C LEU A 360 0.19 -19.39 -28.44
N ASN A 361 -0.10 -20.58 -28.96
CA ASN A 361 0.31 -21.01 -30.32
C ASN A 361 -0.35 -20.20 -31.43
N ASN A 362 -1.58 -19.75 -31.19
CA ASN A 362 -2.36 -19.02 -32.18
C ASN A 362 -2.42 -17.53 -31.83
N THR A 363 -2.29 -16.70 -32.85
CA THR A 363 -2.53 -15.26 -32.70
C THR A 363 -4.02 -14.97 -32.52
N ILE A 364 -4.34 -13.98 -31.69
CA ILE A 364 -5.69 -13.45 -31.54
C ILE A 364 -5.85 -12.28 -32.50
N ASP A 365 -6.82 -12.35 -33.41
CA ASP A 365 -7.12 -11.27 -34.35
C ASP A 365 -7.93 -10.17 -33.65
N LEU A 366 -7.36 -8.98 -33.55
CA LEU A 366 -7.95 -7.79 -32.96
C LEU A 366 -8.25 -6.70 -34.02
N THR A 367 -8.28 -7.01 -35.30
CA THR A 367 -8.37 -6.03 -36.40
C THR A 367 -9.60 -5.14 -36.29
N ASP A 368 -10.75 -5.67 -35.93
CA ASP A 368 -12.02 -4.92 -35.81
C ASP A 368 -12.48 -4.75 -34.35
N VAL A 369 -11.54 -4.89 -33.39
CA VAL A 369 -11.82 -4.84 -31.96
C VAL A 369 -11.55 -3.45 -31.43
N ILE A 370 -12.54 -2.82 -30.76
CA ILE A 370 -12.41 -1.50 -30.15
C ILE A 370 -11.55 -1.55 -28.89
N GLY A 371 -11.62 -2.68 -28.16
CA GLY A 371 -10.83 -2.92 -26.95
C GLY A 371 -10.82 -4.40 -26.62
N ALA A 372 -9.75 -4.88 -26.05
CA ALA A 372 -9.61 -6.27 -25.62
C ALA A 372 -9.23 -6.31 -24.13
N ASN A 373 -9.74 -7.34 -23.45
CA ASN A 373 -9.42 -7.62 -22.06
C ASN A 373 -8.95 -9.07 -21.93
N VAL A 374 -7.93 -9.29 -21.12
CA VAL A 374 -7.47 -10.63 -20.75
C VAL A 374 -7.71 -10.82 -19.27
N THR A 375 -8.42 -11.85 -18.90
CA THR A 375 -8.64 -12.23 -17.51
C THR A 375 -8.16 -13.67 -17.31
N PHE A 376 -7.48 -13.90 -16.20
CA PHE A 376 -7.06 -15.24 -15.80
C PHE A 376 -6.96 -15.34 -14.28
N TRP A 377 -7.14 -16.52 -13.76
CA TRP A 377 -6.83 -16.83 -12.38
C TRP A 377 -5.36 -17.19 -12.25
N THR A 378 -4.69 -16.61 -11.28
CA THR A 378 -3.30 -16.91 -10.98
C THR A 378 -3.12 -17.17 -9.50
N LYS A 379 -2.16 -18.03 -9.17
CA LYS A 379 -1.64 -18.26 -7.83
C LYS A 379 -0.13 -18.33 -7.96
N PHE A 380 0.57 -17.59 -7.12
CA PHE A 380 2.02 -17.58 -7.10
C PHE A 380 2.53 -17.56 -5.67
N ASP A 381 3.68 -18.17 -5.49
CA ASP A 381 4.51 -18.08 -4.28
C ASP A 381 5.94 -18.01 -4.81
N ILE A 382 6.49 -16.82 -4.87
CA ILE A 382 7.79 -16.48 -5.47
C ILE A 382 8.61 -15.66 -4.49
N GLU A 383 9.93 -15.71 -4.60
CA GLU A 383 10.83 -14.99 -3.70
C GLU A 383 10.60 -13.48 -3.82
N ASN A 384 10.19 -12.89 -2.70
CA ASN A 384 9.84 -11.47 -2.66
C ASN A 384 11.06 -10.61 -2.99
N ASN A 385 10.89 -9.59 -3.84
CA ASN A 385 11.90 -8.67 -4.35
C ASN A 385 12.97 -9.27 -5.29
N TYR A 386 13.00 -10.58 -5.50
CA TYR A 386 14.00 -11.23 -6.38
C TYR A 386 13.36 -11.84 -7.61
N ASP A 387 12.21 -12.50 -7.49
CA ASP A 387 11.56 -13.20 -8.59
C ASP A 387 10.29 -12.48 -9.04
N TYR A 388 9.90 -12.70 -10.30
CA TYR A 388 8.69 -12.11 -10.86
C TYR A 388 8.04 -12.99 -11.92
N ALA A 389 6.72 -12.88 -12.07
CA ALA A 389 5.95 -13.43 -13.15
C ALA A 389 5.39 -12.29 -14.02
N GLN A 390 5.48 -12.41 -15.34
CA GLN A 390 5.05 -11.38 -16.28
C GLN A 390 3.98 -11.91 -17.24
N PHE A 391 2.94 -11.11 -17.45
CA PHE A 391 2.08 -11.25 -18.60
C PHE A 391 2.57 -10.34 -19.72
N GLN A 392 2.82 -10.92 -20.91
CA GLN A 392 3.40 -10.19 -22.05
C GLN A 392 2.56 -10.37 -23.30
N ILE A 393 2.56 -9.37 -24.17
CA ILE A 393 1.97 -9.46 -25.51
C ILE A 393 3.03 -9.21 -26.58
N SER A 394 2.84 -9.85 -27.74
CA SER A 394 3.61 -9.60 -28.97
C SER A 394 2.68 -9.17 -30.08
N THR A 395 3.03 -8.09 -30.78
CA THR A 395 2.32 -7.61 -31.99
C THR A 395 3.07 -7.92 -33.29
N ASN A 396 4.16 -8.71 -33.20
CA ASN A 396 5.03 -8.99 -34.35
C ASN A 396 5.39 -10.47 -34.49
N GLY A 397 4.48 -11.35 -34.06
CA GLY A 397 4.63 -12.81 -34.21
C GLY A 397 5.70 -13.40 -33.28
N GLY A 398 5.85 -12.91 -32.05
CA GLY A 398 6.80 -13.41 -31.07
C GLY A 398 8.23 -12.90 -31.22
N ASN A 399 8.50 -11.97 -32.15
CA ASN A 399 9.86 -11.41 -32.31
C ASN A 399 10.26 -10.43 -31.18
N SER A 400 9.29 -9.81 -30.55
CA SER A 400 9.48 -9.02 -29.33
C SER A 400 8.21 -9.07 -28.48
N TRP A 401 8.40 -8.90 -27.18
CA TRP A 401 7.34 -9.00 -26.18
C TRP A 401 7.31 -7.74 -25.34
N ILE A 402 6.11 -7.31 -24.95
CA ILE A 402 5.87 -6.12 -24.13
C ILE A 402 5.08 -6.57 -22.90
N SER A 403 5.65 -6.37 -21.71
CA SER A 403 4.97 -6.66 -20.46
C SER A 403 3.75 -5.75 -20.29
N GLN A 404 2.69 -6.30 -19.75
CA GLN A 404 1.43 -5.62 -19.50
C GLN A 404 1.17 -5.49 -18.02
N CYS A 405 0.72 -4.32 -17.61
CA CYS A 405 0.24 -4.07 -16.26
C CYS A 405 -1.19 -4.61 -16.11
N GLY A 406 -1.50 -5.09 -14.94
CA GLY A 406 -2.82 -5.55 -14.55
C GLY A 406 -3.20 -5.04 -13.16
N LEU A 407 -4.34 -5.49 -12.67
CA LEU A 407 -4.89 -5.05 -11.38
C LEU A 407 -3.95 -5.32 -10.18
N TYR A 408 -3.09 -6.32 -10.29
CA TYR A 408 -2.17 -6.76 -9.22
C TYR A 408 -0.70 -6.62 -9.62
N THR A 409 -0.37 -5.76 -10.58
CA THR A 409 1.01 -5.53 -10.96
C THR A 409 1.72 -4.68 -9.92
N ASN A 410 2.86 -5.15 -9.45
CA ASN A 410 3.75 -4.40 -8.58
C ASN A 410 4.93 -3.83 -9.37
N ALA A 411 5.49 -2.73 -8.90
CA ALA A 411 6.73 -2.17 -9.44
C ALA A 411 7.90 -3.16 -9.30
N GLY A 412 8.90 -3.03 -10.16
CA GLY A 412 10.17 -3.72 -9.99
C GLY A 412 10.90 -3.22 -8.74
N SER A 413 11.70 -4.09 -8.12
CA SER A 413 12.55 -3.73 -6.98
C SER A 413 13.93 -3.25 -7.43
N GLU A 414 14.72 -2.75 -6.48
CA GLU A 414 16.13 -2.37 -6.68
C GLU A 414 16.97 -3.56 -7.15
N ASP A 415 16.67 -4.77 -6.64
CA ASP A 415 17.34 -6.02 -6.99
C ASP A 415 16.86 -6.60 -8.33
N GLN A 416 15.69 -6.18 -8.81
CA GLN A 416 15.11 -6.54 -10.10
C GLN A 416 14.66 -5.29 -10.90
N PRO A 417 15.61 -4.41 -11.30
CA PRO A 417 15.27 -3.14 -11.96
C PRO A 417 14.65 -3.33 -13.35
N GLN A 418 14.74 -4.52 -13.94
CA GLN A 418 14.11 -4.90 -15.20
C GLN A 418 12.76 -5.61 -14.99
N GLY A 419 12.29 -5.68 -13.75
CA GLY A 419 11.07 -6.38 -13.39
C GLY A 419 9.89 -5.82 -14.13
N GLN A 420 9.10 -4.99 -13.67
CA GLN A 420 7.83 -4.67 -14.31
C GLN A 420 7.75 -3.23 -14.79
N PRO A 421 7.29 -2.95 -16.01
CA PRO A 421 6.71 -1.65 -16.30
C PRO A 421 5.41 -1.54 -15.50
N LEU A 422 5.20 -0.42 -14.87
CA LEU A 422 3.92 -0.01 -14.33
C LEU A 422 3.05 0.60 -15.43
#